data_198819ef6ac3d69f7b9ca3a144dbbb76
#
_entry.id   198819ef6ac3d69f7b9ca3a144dbbb76
#
_cell.length_a   1.000
_cell.length_b   1.000
_cell.length_c   1.000
_cell.angle_alpha   90.00
_cell.angle_beta   90.00
_cell.angle_gamma   90.00
#
_symmetry.space_group_name_H-M   'P 1'
#
loop_
_entity.id
_entity.type
_entity.pdbx_description
1 polymer ?
#
loop_
_entity_poly.entity_id
_entity_poly.type
_entity_poly.pdbx_seq_one_letter_code
_entity_poly.pdbx_strand_id
1 'polypeptide(L)'
;MTNRLIRMGLQIPSFTYPGVAPDELFERICELAVTGEQHGFDSLFVMDHFYQLPGIGAPSENMFEAYGLLSALAARTSTVRLGC
;
A
#
# COMPACT_ATOMS: atom_id res chain seq x y z
N MET A 1 4.76 22.65 -13.66
CA MET A 1 3.83 21.54 -13.51
C MET A 1 3.91 20.62 -14.69
N THR A 2 3.89 19.33 -14.44
CA THR A 2 4.04 18.35 -15.50
C THR A 2 2.68 17.82 -15.92
N ASN A 3 2.39 17.88 -17.22
CA ASN A 3 1.24 17.18 -17.79
C ASN A 3 1.64 15.73 -18.00
N ARG A 4 0.85 14.84 -17.42
CA ARG A 4 1.09 13.41 -17.57
C ARG A 4 0.09 12.82 -18.55
N LEU A 5 0.59 12.21 -19.60
CA LEU A 5 -0.24 11.46 -20.54
C LEU A 5 -0.64 10.10 -19.96
N ILE A 6 0.20 9.56 -19.07
CA ILE A 6 -0.03 8.26 -18.44
C ILE A 6 0.03 8.43 -16.94
N ARG A 7 -0.98 7.92 -16.26
CA ARG A 7 -0.99 7.86 -14.81
C ARG A 7 -0.59 6.46 -14.38
N MET A 8 0.27 6.40 -13.37
CA MET A 8 0.75 5.12 -12.86
C MET A 8 0.24 4.89 -11.45
N GLY A 9 -0.39 3.74 -11.27
CA GLY A 9 -0.84 3.29 -9.95
C GLY A 9 0.10 2.23 -9.39
N LEU A 10 0.26 2.24 -8.09
CA LEU A 10 1.03 1.23 -7.36
C LEU A 10 0.04 0.39 -6.56
N GLN A 11 0.10 -0.91 -6.73
CA GLN A 11 -0.67 -1.82 -5.90
C GLN A 11 0.23 -2.50 -4.88
N ILE A 12 -0.23 -2.58 -3.65
CA ILE A 12 0.45 -3.31 -2.58
C ILE A 12 -0.30 -4.63 -2.37
N PRO A 13 0.20 -5.74 -2.92
CA PRO A 13 -0.51 -7.02 -2.83
C PRO A 13 -0.17 -7.83 -1.60
N SER A 14 0.86 -7.45 -0.86
CA SER A 14 1.32 -8.19 0.31
C SER A 14 1.71 -7.23 1.42
N PHE A 15 1.43 -7.63 2.65
CA PHE A 15 1.83 -6.90 3.85
C PHE A 15 2.92 -7.64 4.63
N THR A 16 3.53 -8.64 4.01
CA THR A 16 4.62 -9.41 4.60
C THR A 16 5.90 -9.10 3.84
N TYR A 17 6.92 -8.66 4.56
CA TYR A 17 8.20 -8.27 3.96
C TYR A 17 9.34 -8.96 4.69
N PRO A 18 10.37 -9.45 3.96
CA PRO A 18 11.53 -10.09 4.59
C PRO A 18 12.20 -9.17 5.62
N GLY A 19 12.44 -9.69 6.79
CA GLY A 19 13.14 -8.97 7.85
C GLY A 19 12.32 -7.89 8.56
N VAL A 20 11.02 -7.77 8.25
CA VAL A 20 10.14 -6.79 8.89
C VAL A 20 9.24 -7.50 9.89
N ALA A 21 9.31 -7.10 11.15
CA ALA A 21 8.47 -7.66 12.20
C ALA A 21 7.01 -7.20 12.05
N PRO A 22 6.03 -7.98 12.54
CA PRO A 22 4.62 -7.62 12.40
C PRO A 22 4.26 -6.24 12.93
N ASP A 23 4.88 -5.80 14.00
CA ASP A 23 4.62 -4.48 14.59
C ASP A 23 5.26 -3.34 13.80
N GLU A 24 6.08 -3.64 12.81
CA GLU A 24 6.74 -2.67 11.94
C GLU A 24 6.09 -2.58 10.55
N LEU A 25 5.12 -3.44 10.26
CA LEU A 25 4.53 -3.54 8.92
C LEU A 25 3.86 -2.23 8.48
N PHE A 26 3.12 -1.58 9.36
CA PHE A 26 2.45 -0.34 9.00
C PHE A 26 3.44 0.75 8.60
N GLU A 27 4.50 0.93 9.37
CA GLU A 27 5.52 1.94 9.04
C GLU A 27 6.19 1.61 7.69
N ARG A 28 6.41 0.33 7.40
CA ARG A 28 6.97 -0.09 6.12
C ARG A 28 6.04 0.27 4.96
N ILE A 29 4.75 0.04 5.14
CA ILE A 29 3.75 0.41 4.13
C ILE A 29 3.70 1.93 3.95
N CYS A 30 3.80 2.70 5.02
CA CYS A 30 3.88 4.15 4.95
C CYS A 30 5.09 4.60 4.14
N GLU A 31 6.25 3.99 4.34
CA GLU A 31 7.45 4.29 3.56
C GLU A 31 7.23 4.06 2.07
N LEU A 32 6.59 2.94 1.72
CA LEU A 32 6.26 2.63 0.34
C LEU A 32 5.31 3.69 -0.26
N ALA A 33 4.29 4.08 0.49
CA ALA A 33 3.32 5.06 0.03
C ALA A 33 3.96 6.42 -0.20
N VAL A 34 4.75 6.89 0.75
CA VAL A 34 5.44 8.19 0.65
C VAL A 34 6.47 8.17 -0.47
N THR A 35 7.22 7.08 -0.59
CA THR A 35 8.21 6.93 -1.66
C THR A 35 7.53 6.92 -3.03
N GLY A 36 6.44 6.18 -3.18
CA GLY A 36 5.67 6.17 -4.41
C GLY A 36 5.16 7.55 -4.78
N GLU A 37 4.60 8.25 -3.81
CA GLU A 37 4.12 9.62 -4.00
C GLU A 37 5.23 10.56 -4.46
N GLN A 38 6.39 10.49 -3.82
CA GLN A 38 7.54 11.33 -4.15
C GLN A 38 8.10 11.03 -5.53
N HIS A 39 7.94 9.80 -6.02
CA HIS A 39 8.44 9.39 -7.32
C HIS A 39 7.39 9.41 -8.42
N GLY A 40 6.25 10.06 -8.16
CA GLY A 40 5.30 10.38 -9.21
C GLY A 40 4.21 9.36 -9.45
N PHE A 41 4.01 8.40 -8.57
CA PHE A 41 2.82 7.55 -8.67
C PHE A 41 1.57 8.36 -8.34
N ASP A 42 0.57 8.24 -9.19
CA ASP A 42 -0.68 8.98 -9.07
C ASP A 42 -1.60 8.39 -8.02
N SER A 43 -1.56 7.07 -7.87
CA SER A 43 -2.47 6.34 -7.00
C SER A 43 -1.79 5.15 -6.33
N LEU A 44 -2.37 4.74 -5.22
CA LEU A 44 -1.92 3.57 -4.48
C LEU A 44 -3.15 2.77 -4.07
N PHE A 45 -3.11 1.47 -4.34
CA PHE A 45 -4.22 0.56 -4.07
C PHE A 45 -3.79 -0.55 -3.14
N VAL A 46 -4.69 -0.91 -2.23
CA VAL A 46 -4.55 -2.08 -1.36
C VAL A 46 -5.71 -3.04 -1.63
N MET A 47 -5.58 -4.28 -1.17
CA MET A 47 -6.64 -5.28 -1.31
C MET A 47 -7.45 -5.36 -0.03
N ASP A 48 -8.74 -5.69 -0.19
CA ASP A 48 -9.65 -5.87 0.95
C ASP A 48 -9.99 -7.36 1.10
N HIS A 49 -8.98 -8.15 1.47
CA HIS A 49 -9.10 -9.58 1.67
C HIS A 49 -8.82 -9.95 3.12
N PHE A 50 -9.56 -10.92 3.64
CA PHE A 50 -9.31 -11.44 4.99
C PHE A 50 -8.10 -12.37 5.03
N TYR A 51 -7.86 -13.09 3.94
CA TYR A 51 -6.77 -14.04 3.80
C TYR A 51 -5.96 -13.71 2.56
N GLN A 52 -4.66 -14.02 2.61
CA GLN A 52 -3.82 -13.78 1.45
C GLN A 52 -4.21 -14.72 0.31
N LEU A 53 -4.09 -14.21 -0.92
CA LEU A 53 -4.49 -14.93 -2.12
C LEU A 53 -3.47 -16.02 -2.48
N PRO A 54 -3.95 -17.16 -3.04
CA PRO A 54 -3.05 -18.17 -3.59
C PRO A 54 -2.12 -17.56 -4.65
N GLY A 55 -0.86 -17.94 -4.60
CA GLY A 55 0.14 -17.43 -5.53
C GLY A 55 0.84 -16.15 -5.08
N ILE A 56 0.27 -15.41 -4.12
CA ILE A 56 0.91 -14.25 -3.52
C ILE A 56 1.60 -14.64 -2.21
N GLY A 57 0.93 -15.43 -1.40
CA GLY A 57 1.48 -15.86 -0.13
C GLY A 57 0.60 -16.88 0.57
N ALA A 58 0.98 -17.25 1.78
CA ALA A 58 0.21 -18.20 2.59
C ALA A 58 -1.08 -17.55 3.11
N PRO A 59 -2.17 -18.32 3.24
CA PRO A 59 -3.42 -17.78 3.78
C PRO A 59 -3.30 -17.21 5.19
N SER A 60 -2.29 -17.66 5.94
CA SER A 60 -2.04 -17.21 7.31
C SER A 60 -1.25 -15.91 7.41
N GLU A 61 -0.82 -15.33 6.30
CA GLU A 61 -0.10 -14.05 6.34
C GLU A 61 -0.98 -12.93 6.85
N ASN A 62 -0.35 -11.95 7.50
CA ASN A 62 -1.05 -10.81 8.03
C ASN A 62 -1.70 -9.99 6.91
N MET A 63 -2.95 -9.61 7.12
CA MET A 63 -3.68 -8.74 6.21
C MET A 63 -4.24 -7.56 7.00
N PHE A 64 -4.07 -6.36 6.47
CA PHE A 64 -4.70 -5.18 7.06
C PHE A 64 -6.13 -5.04 6.55
N GLU A 65 -7.00 -4.52 7.42
CA GLU A 65 -8.33 -4.10 6.99
C GLU A 65 -8.18 -2.87 6.08
N ALA A 66 -8.76 -2.94 4.89
CA ALA A 66 -8.43 -1.98 3.82
C ALA A 66 -8.78 -0.53 4.18
N TYR A 67 -9.98 -0.27 4.67
CA TYR A 67 -10.38 1.11 4.92
C TYR A 67 -9.67 1.72 6.12
N GLY A 68 -9.39 0.93 7.14
CA GLY A 68 -8.57 1.35 8.26
C GLY A 68 -7.16 1.71 7.81
N LEU A 69 -6.56 0.86 6.99
CA LEU A 69 -5.23 1.10 6.43
C LEU A 69 -5.22 2.36 5.56
N LEU A 70 -6.19 2.50 4.66
CA LEU A 70 -6.28 3.67 3.78
C LEU A 70 -6.45 4.96 4.57
N SER A 71 -7.25 4.94 5.62
CA SER A 71 -7.44 6.11 6.49
C SER A 71 -6.13 6.53 7.16
N ALA A 72 -5.38 5.55 7.66
CA ALA A 72 -4.08 5.81 8.28
C ALA A 72 -3.06 6.32 7.24
N LEU A 73 -3.05 5.76 6.04
CA LEU A 73 -2.18 6.23 4.97
C LEU A 73 -2.54 7.64 4.51
N ALA A 74 -3.83 7.98 4.51
CA ALA A 74 -4.27 9.32 4.15
C ALA A 74 -3.67 10.37 5.07
N ALA A 75 -3.50 10.05 6.34
CA ALA A 75 -2.87 10.95 7.31
C ALA A 75 -1.36 11.09 7.10
N ARG A 76 -0.74 10.19 6.39
CA ARG A 76 0.73 10.11 6.19
C ARG A 76 1.17 10.50 4.79
N THR A 77 0.25 10.74 3.88
CA THR A 77 0.52 11.12 2.49
C THR A 77 -0.10 12.47 2.18
N SER A 78 0.26 13.05 1.03
CA SER A 78 -0.18 14.39 0.66
C SER A 78 -0.99 14.43 -0.61
N THR A 79 -0.53 13.78 -1.68
CA THR A 79 -1.11 13.96 -3.01
C THR A 79 -1.56 12.66 -3.66
N VAL A 80 -1.01 11.52 -3.26
CA VAL A 80 -1.35 10.24 -3.88
C VAL A 80 -2.82 9.88 -3.60
N ARG A 81 -3.50 9.37 -4.61
CA ARG A 81 -4.87 8.88 -4.46
C ARG A 81 -4.84 7.47 -3.88
N LEU A 82 -5.73 7.22 -2.95
CA LEU A 82 -5.77 5.94 -2.23
C LEU A 82 -7.07 5.21 -2.57
N GLY A 83 -6.95 3.89 -2.79
CA GLY A 83 -8.12 3.09 -3.11
C GLY A 83 -7.91 1.60 -2.84
N CYS A 84 -8.96 0.81 -2.98
CA CYS A 84 -8.93 -0.63 -2.89
C CYS A 84 -9.69 -1.28 -4.04
#